data_8a0eb1b25ba6b067f7807d4dff75a288
#
_entry.id   8a0eb1b25ba6b067f7807d4dff75a288
#
_cell.length_a   1.000
_cell.length_b   1.000
_cell.length_c   1.000
_cell.angle_alpha   90.00
_cell.angle_beta   90.00
_cell.angle_gamma   90.00
#
_symmetry.space_group_name_H-M   'P 1'
#
loop_
_entity.id
_entity.type
_entity.pdbx_description
1 polymer ?
#
loop_
_entity_poly.entity_id
_entity_poly.type
_entity_poly.pdbx_seq_one_letter_code
_entity_poly.pdbx_strand_id
1 'polypeptide(L)'
;MEEQKKCAVKRIGVLTSGGDAPGMNAAVRAVVRTALYMGIEVVGIRRGWHGLINGDMYRMTAVDVSHIINEGGTMLYTARSDEFRTKEGRKKAYDNCKLCGLDGIVAIGGDGTFAGALALSTEYPISVVGIPGTIDNDIGCSHYSIGYDTAANTAVEAIDKIRDTMQSHERCSVIEVMGHRAGNLALYVGIATGATAVLIPEEPWDFEEDVAEKIRNARLAGRTHFMVIVAEGAKRKADGTLDNEVVGNGTAGHQVADLIRAELGLDPRVTVLGHIQRGGSPTARDRVTATRMGYVAVKALAEGKTNRVVVRYFGEIKDVDMVEALKQENRLDEEEKQVLRAMTFSF
;
A
#
# COMPACT_ATOMS: atom_id res chain seq x y z
N MET A 1 -1.94 -42.14 -5.72
CA MET A 1 -3.00 -41.54 -4.88
C MET A 1 -2.25 -40.87 -3.73
N GLU A 2 -2.06 -39.56 -3.81
CA GLU A 2 -1.51 -38.80 -2.67
C GLU A 2 -2.53 -38.89 -1.53
N GLU A 3 -2.07 -39.32 -0.34
CA GLU A 3 -2.86 -39.24 0.87
C GLU A 3 -3.35 -37.79 1.03
N GLN A 4 -4.66 -37.57 0.98
CA GLN A 4 -5.24 -36.27 1.32
C GLN A 4 -4.87 -35.98 2.77
N LYS A 5 -3.82 -35.16 2.98
CA LYS A 5 -3.51 -34.61 4.30
C LYS A 5 -4.78 -33.97 4.85
N LYS A 6 -5.23 -34.43 6.00
CA LYS A 6 -6.43 -33.92 6.67
C LYS A 6 -6.31 -32.41 6.85
N CYS A 7 -7.21 -31.66 6.23
CA CYS A 7 -7.21 -30.20 6.32
C CYS A 7 -7.37 -29.76 7.79
N ALA A 8 -6.50 -28.86 8.24
CA ALA A 8 -6.49 -28.41 9.63
C ALA A 8 -7.67 -27.49 9.98
N VAL A 9 -8.29 -26.85 8.97
CA VAL A 9 -9.39 -25.90 9.13
C VAL A 9 -10.61 -26.33 8.31
N LYS A 10 -11.81 -26.06 8.83
CA LYS A 10 -13.08 -26.33 8.15
C LYS A 10 -13.79 -25.07 7.69
N ARG A 11 -13.58 -23.96 8.40
CA ARG A 11 -14.21 -22.67 8.10
C ARG A 11 -13.26 -21.54 8.41
N ILE A 12 -13.05 -20.65 7.44
CA ILE A 12 -12.19 -19.47 7.57
C ILE A 12 -12.96 -18.17 7.35
N GLY A 13 -12.52 -17.12 8.06
CA GLY A 13 -12.92 -15.74 7.77
C GLY A 13 -11.99 -15.07 6.77
N VAL A 14 -12.48 -14.16 5.97
CA VAL A 14 -11.69 -13.25 5.15
C VAL A 14 -12.13 -11.82 5.39
N LEU A 15 -11.18 -10.91 5.58
CA LEU A 15 -11.42 -9.49 5.77
C LEU A 15 -10.40 -8.62 5.05
N THR A 16 -10.80 -7.40 4.76
CA THR A 16 -9.92 -6.30 4.34
C THR A 16 -9.91 -5.23 5.42
N SER A 17 -8.75 -4.69 5.76
CA SER A 17 -8.59 -3.70 6.84
C SER A 17 -7.51 -2.68 6.49
N GLY A 18 -7.63 -1.46 7.02
CA GLY A 18 -6.73 -0.36 6.69
C GLY A 18 -7.20 0.46 5.49
N GLY A 19 -6.29 1.07 4.75
CA GLY A 19 -6.60 1.73 3.48
C GLY A 19 -6.93 0.71 2.40
N ASP A 20 -7.88 1.06 1.52
CA ASP A 20 -8.16 0.25 0.36
C ASP A 20 -7.05 0.35 -0.70
N ALA A 21 -6.90 -0.71 -1.47
CA ALA A 21 -5.91 -0.79 -2.54
C ALA A 21 -6.47 -1.59 -3.73
N PRO A 22 -6.20 -1.17 -4.97
CA PRO A 22 -6.65 -1.89 -6.16
C PRO A 22 -6.04 -3.31 -6.18
N GLY A 23 -6.89 -4.33 -6.31
CA GLY A 23 -6.47 -5.73 -6.22
C GLY A 23 -6.86 -6.44 -4.92
N MET A 24 -7.36 -5.73 -3.91
CA MET A 24 -7.93 -6.37 -2.71
C MET A 24 -9.08 -7.32 -3.07
N ASN A 25 -9.95 -6.94 -4.01
CA ASN A 25 -11.01 -7.81 -4.51
C ASN A 25 -10.47 -9.09 -5.18
N ALA A 26 -9.38 -8.98 -5.93
CA ALA A 26 -8.73 -10.15 -6.53
C ALA A 26 -8.16 -11.09 -5.45
N ALA A 27 -7.62 -10.54 -4.34
CA ALA A 27 -7.17 -11.33 -3.20
C ALA A 27 -8.33 -12.01 -2.47
N VAL A 28 -9.42 -11.29 -2.17
CA VAL A 28 -10.65 -11.86 -1.58
C VAL A 28 -11.18 -13.00 -2.45
N ARG A 29 -11.28 -12.76 -3.77
CA ARG A 29 -11.70 -13.79 -4.74
C ARG A 29 -10.82 -15.03 -4.67
N ALA A 30 -9.51 -14.84 -4.61
CA ALA A 30 -8.56 -15.95 -4.57
C ALA A 30 -8.71 -16.77 -3.27
N VAL A 31 -8.84 -16.10 -2.12
CA VAL A 31 -9.10 -16.75 -0.84
C VAL A 31 -10.38 -17.58 -0.90
N VAL A 32 -11.49 -16.98 -1.32
CA VAL A 32 -12.79 -17.68 -1.38
C VAL A 32 -12.72 -18.88 -2.32
N ARG A 33 -12.25 -18.71 -3.54
CA ARG A 33 -12.20 -19.81 -4.51
C ARG A 33 -11.26 -20.93 -4.11
N THR A 34 -10.10 -20.60 -3.53
CA THR A 34 -9.14 -21.60 -3.06
C THR A 34 -9.70 -22.39 -1.88
N ALA A 35 -10.30 -21.70 -0.91
CA ALA A 35 -10.92 -22.36 0.23
C ALA A 35 -12.03 -23.33 -0.20
N LEU A 36 -12.94 -22.88 -1.05
CA LEU A 36 -14.02 -23.72 -1.59
C LEU A 36 -13.48 -24.91 -2.39
N TYR A 37 -12.40 -24.73 -3.18
CA TYR A 37 -11.73 -25.82 -3.88
C TYR A 37 -11.15 -26.87 -2.92
N MET A 38 -10.68 -26.45 -1.74
CA MET A 38 -10.17 -27.34 -0.69
C MET A 38 -11.26 -27.87 0.25
N GLY A 39 -12.55 -27.60 -0.01
CA GLY A 39 -13.67 -28.03 0.82
C GLY A 39 -13.80 -27.23 2.12
N ILE A 40 -13.22 -26.05 2.22
CA ILE A 40 -13.25 -25.15 3.36
C ILE A 40 -14.37 -24.11 3.17
N GLU A 41 -15.23 -23.93 4.15
CA GLU A 41 -16.26 -22.88 4.14
C GLU A 41 -15.63 -21.50 4.37
N VAL A 42 -16.21 -20.47 3.76
CA VAL A 42 -15.70 -19.09 3.87
C VAL A 42 -16.78 -18.14 4.39
N VAL A 43 -16.37 -17.30 5.32
CA VAL A 43 -17.18 -16.20 5.88
C VAL A 43 -16.50 -14.88 5.52
N GLY A 44 -17.19 -14.01 4.79
CA GLY A 44 -16.77 -12.64 4.54
C GLY A 44 -17.07 -11.77 5.76
N ILE A 45 -16.06 -11.06 6.24
CA ILE A 45 -16.16 -10.15 7.37
C ILE A 45 -16.11 -8.74 6.80
N ARG A 46 -17.20 -8.00 6.85
CA ARG A 46 -17.29 -6.63 6.34
C ARG A 46 -16.62 -5.66 7.32
N ARG A 47 -16.07 -4.58 6.80
CA ARG A 47 -15.44 -3.48 7.58
C ARG A 47 -14.29 -3.96 8.49
N GLY A 48 -13.55 -4.98 8.05
CA GLY A 48 -12.35 -5.46 8.73
C GLY A 48 -12.58 -5.84 10.20
N TRP A 49 -11.66 -5.43 11.06
CA TRP A 49 -11.73 -5.73 12.50
C TRP A 49 -12.96 -5.13 13.18
N HIS A 50 -13.45 -3.96 12.72
CA HIS A 50 -14.68 -3.36 13.23
C HIS A 50 -15.88 -4.30 13.01
N GLY A 51 -16.01 -4.85 11.82
CA GLY A 51 -17.09 -5.77 11.52
C GLY A 51 -16.99 -7.10 12.27
N LEU A 52 -15.78 -7.58 12.53
CA LEU A 52 -15.56 -8.79 13.34
C LEU A 52 -16.05 -8.58 14.78
N ILE A 53 -15.81 -7.38 15.39
CA ILE A 53 -16.32 -7.03 16.73
C ILE A 53 -17.85 -7.01 16.73
N ASN A 54 -18.48 -6.52 15.66
CA ASN A 54 -19.94 -6.30 15.60
C ASN A 54 -20.71 -7.49 14.98
N GLY A 55 -20.01 -8.56 14.57
CA GLY A 55 -20.65 -9.71 13.92
C GLY A 55 -21.17 -9.43 12.50
N ASP A 56 -20.63 -8.40 11.81
CA ASP A 56 -21.01 -8.09 10.42
C ASP A 56 -20.33 -9.08 9.46
N MET A 57 -20.87 -10.27 9.43
CA MET A 57 -20.32 -11.43 8.75
C MET A 57 -21.40 -12.16 7.94
N TYR A 58 -20.99 -12.75 6.82
CA TYR A 58 -21.88 -13.56 5.98
C TYR A 58 -21.14 -14.71 5.30
N ARG A 59 -21.85 -15.81 5.05
CA ARG A 59 -21.29 -16.93 4.29
C ARG A 59 -21.06 -16.54 2.84
N MET A 60 -19.87 -16.84 2.32
CA MET A 60 -19.52 -16.56 0.94
C MET A 60 -19.54 -17.81 0.07
N THR A 61 -19.93 -17.61 -1.19
CA THR A 61 -19.96 -18.62 -2.24
C THR A 61 -19.09 -18.21 -3.42
N ALA A 62 -18.89 -19.10 -4.36
CA ALA A 62 -18.14 -18.78 -5.59
C ALA A 62 -18.84 -17.71 -6.45
N VAL A 63 -20.16 -17.57 -6.32
CA VAL A 63 -20.95 -16.57 -7.06
C VAL A 63 -20.67 -15.17 -6.55
N ASP A 64 -20.53 -14.99 -5.22
CA ASP A 64 -20.28 -13.68 -4.61
C ASP A 64 -18.99 -13.02 -5.11
N VAL A 65 -18.04 -13.83 -5.59
CA VAL A 65 -16.72 -13.36 -6.06
C VAL A 65 -16.51 -13.54 -7.56
N SER A 66 -17.57 -13.80 -8.34
CA SER A 66 -17.44 -14.21 -9.76
C SER A 66 -16.92 -13.07 -10.66
N HIS A 67 -17.27 -11.81 -10.39
CA HIS A 67 -16.98 -10.68 -11.28
C HIS A 67 -16.10 -9.58 -10.68
N ILE A 68 -15.48 -9.80 -9.52
CA ILE A 68 -14.77 -8.76 -8.78
C ILE A 68 -13.27 -8.63 -9.06
N ILE A 69 -12.69 -9.51 -9.89
CA ILE A 69 -11.23 -9.54 -10.10
C ILE A 69 -10.67 -8.25 -10.71
N ASN A 70 -11.47 -7.55 -11.49
CA ASN A 70 -11.13 -6.30 -12.15
C ASN A 70 -11.68 -5.05 -11.45
N GLU A 71 -12.39 -5.22 -10.34
CA GLU A 71 -12.97 -4.12 -9.60
C GLU A 71 -11.97 -3.56 -8.59
N GLY A 72 -11.86 -2.22 -8.55
CA GLY A 72 -11.10 -1.50 -7.54
C GLY A 72 -11.82 -1.50 -6.18
N GLY A 73 -11.17 -0.90 -5.19
CA GLY A 73 -11.68 -0.88 -3.82
C GLY A 73 -11.75 -2.28 -3.19
N THR A 74 -12.72 -2.48 -2.28
CA THR A 74 -12.95 -3.78 -1.63
C THR A 74 -14.44 -4.04 -1.39
N MET A 75 -14.93 -5.18 -1.85
CA MET A 75 -16.31 -5.62 -1.66
C MET A 75 -16.68 -5.87 -0.18
N LEU A 76 -15.68 -6.13 0.64
CA LEU A 76 -15.85 -6.36 2.08
C LEU A 76 -15.84 -5.06 2.87
N TYR A 77 -15.67 -3.92 2.21
CA TYR A 77 -15.48 -2.61 2.86
C TYR A 77 -14.28 -2.62 3.80
N THR A 78 -13.89 -1.46 4.27
CA THR A 78 -12.81 -1.31 5.26
C THR A 78 -13.19 -0.24 6.27
N ALA A 79 -12.71 -0.39 7.51
CA ALA A 79 -12.85 0.61 8.56
C ALA A 79 -11.67 0.55 9.52
N ARG A 80 -11.31 1.69 10.08
CA ARG A 80 -10.42 1.73 11.25
C ARG A 80 -11.23 1.33 12.48
N SER A 81 -10.58 0.66 13.44
CA SER A 81 -11.21 0.22 14.68
C SER A 81 -10.26 0.44 15.86
N ASP A 82 -10.49 1.54 16.60
CA ASP A 82 -9.75 1.77 17.84
C ASP A 82 -10.17 0.78 18.93
N GLU A 83 -11.44 0.33 18.91
CA GLU A 83 -11.93 -0.70 19.82
C GLU A 83 -11.14 -2.01 19.69
N PHE A 84 -10.73 -2.40 18.49
CA PHE A 84 -9.94 -3.63 18.28
C PHE A 84 -8.53 -3.56 18.90
N ARG A 85 -8.01 -2.35 19.17
CA ARG A 85 -6.74 -2.16 19.88
C ARG A 85 -6.84 -2.54 21.36
N THR A 86 -8.05 -2.59 21.91
CA THR A 86 -8.29 -3.00 23.30
C THR A 86 -8.44 -4.51 23.43
N LYS A 87 -8.14 -5.06 24.63
CA LYS A 87 -8.35 -6.48 24.92
C LYS A 87 -9.84 -6.86 24.88
N GLU A 88 -10.70 -5.95 25.33
CA GLU A 88 -12.15 -6.11 25.34
C GLU A 88 -12.71 -6.22 23.91
N GLY A 89 -12.25 -5.37 23.00
CA GLY A 89 -12.62 -5.43 21.58
C GLY A 89 -12.16 -6.72 20.92
N ARG A 90 -10.92 -7.15 21.16
CA ARG A 90 -10.43 -8.44 20.63
C ARG A 90 -11.16 -9.64 21.25
N LYS A 91 -11.57 -9.54 22.53
CA LYS A 91 -12.40 -10.58 23.14
C LYS A 91 -13.75 -10.70 22.43
N LYS A 92 -14.45 -9.59 22.19
CA LYS A 92 -15.72 -9.58 21.43
C LYS A 92 -15.53 -10.18 20.03
N ALA A 93 -14.45 -9.78 19.34
CA ALA A 93 -14.11 -10.31 18.02
C ALA A 93 -13.91 -11.83 18.06
N TYR A 94 -13.17 -12.35 19.03
CA TYR A 94 -12.97 -13.80 19.21
C TYR A 94 -14.29 -14.52 19.56
N ASP A 95 -15.12 -13.94 20.42
CA ASP A 95 -16.42 -14.54 20.75
C ASP A 95 -17.28 -14.69 19.49
N ASN A 96 -17.26 -13.71 18.59
CA ASN A 96 -17.91 -13.79 17.26
C ASN A 96 -17.26 -14.85 16.36
N CYS A 97 -15.93 -15.00 16.37
CA CYS A 97 -15.26 -16.10 15.68
C CYS A 97 -15.79 -17.46 16.14
N LYS A 98 -15.95 -17.66 17.45
CA LYS A 98 -16.49 -18.90 18.03
C LYS A 98 -17.96 -19.13 17.63
N LEU A 99 -18.79 -18.08 17.71
CA LEU A 99 -20.19 -18.17 17.32
C LEU A 99 -20.36 -18.59 15.86
N CYS A 100 -19.49 -18.09 14.97
CA CYS A 100 -19.50 -18.45 13.56
C CYS A 100 -18.69 -19.72 13.25
N GLY A 101 -18.03 -20.32 14.24
CA GLY A 101 -17.22 -21.52 14.06
C GLY A 101 -16.02 -21.31 13.15
N LEU A 102 -15.33 -20.16 13.25
CA LEU A 102 -14.14 -19.87 12.47
C LEU A 102 -12.93 -20.58 13.10
N ASP A 103 -12.19 -21.31 12.28
CA ASP A 103 -10.91 -21.95 12.65
C ASP A 103 -9.71 -21.03 12.34
N GLY A 104 -9.88 -20.10 11.42
CA GLY A 104 -8.83 -19.16 11.03
C GLY A 104 -9.35 -17.95 10.29
N ILE A 105 -8.48 -16.94 10.12
CA ILE A 105 -8.78 -15.69 9.42
C ILE A 105 -7.65 -15.37 8.44
N VAL A 106 -8.02 -15.00 7.21
CA VAL A 106 -7.14 -14.32 6.26
C VAL A 106 -7.41 -12.82 6.33
N ALA A 107 -6.39 -12.05 6.74
CA ALA A 107 -6.47 -10.60 6.89
C ALA A 107 -5.67 -9.90 5.79
N ILE A 108 -6.36 -9.13 4.93
CA ILE A 108 -5.75 -8.40 3.81
C ILE A 108 -5.59 -6.94 4.22
N GLY A 109 -4.36 -6.41 4.18
CA GLY A 109 -4.09 -5.01 4.56
C GLY A 109 -2.61 -4.74 4.81
N GLY A 110 -2.31 -3.68 5.57
CA GLY A 110 -0.96 -3.27 5.93
C GLY A 110 -0.52 -3.74 7.32
N ASP A 111 0.60 -3.20 7.82
CA ASP A 111 1.21 -3.56 9.12
C ASP A 111 0.25 -3.44 10.29
N GLY A 112 -0.58 -2.40 10.32
CA GLY A 112 -1.59 -2.26 11.38
C GLY A 112 -2.61 -3.39 11.40
N THR A 113 -2.94 -3.94 10.23
CA THR A 113 -3.82 -5.11 10.08
C THR A 113 -3.14 -6.37 10.62
N PHE A 114 -1.85 -6.56 10.32
CA PHE A 114 -1.07 -7.70 10.79
C PHE A 114 -0.80 -7.63 12.29
N ALA A 115 -0.49 -6.45 12.82
CA ALA A 115 -0.35 -6.26 14.27
C ALA A 115 -1.65 -6.63 15.02
N GLY A 116 -2.81 -6.23 14.47
CA GLY A 116 -4.11 -6.63 15.01
C GLY A 116 -4.35 -8.14 14.92
N ALA A 117 -4.02 -8.77 13.79
CA ALA A 117 -4.12 -10.21 13.60
C ALA A 117 -3.25 -10.98 14.59
N LEU A 118 -1.99 -10.56 14.76
CA LEU A 118 -1.05 -11.17 15.72
C LEU A 118 -1.54 -11.03 17.17
N ALA A 119 -2.04 -9.85 17.54
CA ALA A 119 -2.58 -9.65 18.89
C ALA A 119 -3.78 -10.58 19.17
N LEU A 120 -4.69 -10.73 18.22
CA LEU A 120 -5.84 -11.61 18.33
C LEU A 120 -5.40 -13.09 18.52
N SER A 121 -4.50 -13.57 17.67
CA SER A 121 -4.05 -14.96 17.70
C SER A 121 -3.11 -15.29 18.87
N THR A 122 -2.46 -14.28 19.44
CA THR A 122 -1.66 -14.44 20.67
C THR A 122 -2.55 -14.55 21.90
N GLU A 123 -3.67 -13.83 21.92
CA GLU A 123 -4.60 -13.83 23.05
C GLU A 123 -5.61 -14.99 22.98
N TYR A 124 -5.91 -15.49 21.79
CA TYR A 124 -6.97 -16.48 21.57
C TYR A 124 -6.55 -17.55 20.55
N PRO A 125 -7.06 -18.79 20.68
CA PRO A 125 -6.74 -19.90 19.78
C PRO A 125 -7.49 -19.76 18.43
N ILE A 126 -7.05 -18.82 17.61
CA ILE A 126 -7.51 -18.62 16.23
C ILE A 126 -6.31 -18.45 15.31
N SER A 127 -6.26 -19.21 14.22
CA SER A 127 -5.18 -19.09 13.24
C SER A 127 -5.34 -17.86 12.37
N VAL A 128 -4.23 -17.13 12.11
CA VAL A 128 -4.26 -15.93 11.26
C VAL A 128 -3.18 -15.99 10.20
N VAL A 129 -3.52 -15.50 8.99
CA VAL A 129 -2.58 -15.29 7.89
C VAL A 129 -2.84 -13.93 7.26
N GLY A 130 -1.79 -13.10 7.13
CA GLY A 130 -1.83 -11.80 6.52
C GLY A 130 -1.50 -11.83 5.03
N ILE A 131 -2.14 -10.95 4.24
CA ILE A 131 -1.81 -10.67 2.84
C ILE A 131 -1.55 -9.17 2.69
N PRO A 132 -0.36 -8.73 2.23
CA PRO A 132 -0.04 -7.32 2.01
C PRO A 132 -0.95 -6.68 0.95
N GLY A 133 -1.73 -5.70 1.37
CA GLY A 133 -2.61 -4.90 0.51
C GLY A 133 -2.53 -3.43 0.92
N THR A 134 -1.63 -2.68 0.28
CA THR A 134 -1.41 -1.25 0.46
C THR A 134 -0.75 -0.67 -0.78
N ILE A 135 -1.10 0.55 -1.16
CA ILE A 135 -0.45 1.24 -2.28
C ILE A 135 0.93 1.81 -1.89
N ASP A 136 1.23 1.89 -0.60
CA ASP A 136 2.44 2.55 -0.09
C ASP A 136 3.70 1.68 -0.25
N ASN A 137 3.53 0.37 -0.46
CA ASN A 137 4.58 -0.64 -0.57
C ASN A 137 5.59 -0.59 0.60
N ASP A 138 5.07 -0.32 1.80
CA ASP A 138 5.83 -0.04 3.01
C ASP A 138 5.97 -1.25 3.96
N ILE A 139 5.57 -2.44 3.51
CA ILE A 139 5.68 -3.69 4.29
C ILE A 139 7.09 -4.24 4.19
N GLY A 140 7.91 -4.05 5.22
CA GLY A 140 9.35 -4.34 5.19
C GLY A 140 9.74 -5.77 4.82
N CYS A 141 8.90 -6.75 5.08
CA CYS A 141 9.16 -8.15 4.75
C CYS A 141 8.79 -8.56 3.31
N SER A 142 8.17 -7.69 2.52
CA SER A 142 7.69 -8.00 1.18
C SER A 142 8.19 -6.95 0.17
N HIS A 143 8.79 -7.40 -0.92
CA HIS A 143 9.19 -6.51 -2.00
C HIS A 143 8.01 -5.94 -2.79
N TYR A 144 6.80 -6.37 -2.48
CA TYR A 144 5.63 -5.95 -3.22
C TYR A 144 4.35 -6.11 -2.39
N SER A 145 3.53 -5.08 -2.38
CA SER A 145 2.18 -5.09 -1.83
C SER A 145 1.13 -4.90 -2.92
N ILE A 146 -0.03 -5.55 -2.75
CA ILE A 146 -1.14 -5.47 -3.69
C ILE A 146 -1.66 -4.04 -3.75
N GLY A 147 -1.75 -3.50 -4.96
CA GLY A 147 -2.23 -2.14 -5.23
C GLY A 147 -1.13 -1.14 -5.60
N TYR A 148 0.11 -1.43 -5.28
CA TYR A 148 1.24 -0.55 -5.56
C TYR A 148 1.45 -0.28 -7.05
N ASP A 149 1.47 -1.33 -7.88
CA ASP A 149 1.66 -1.20 -9.32
C ASP A 149 0.52 -0.40 -9.98
N THR A 150 -0.71 -0.61 -9.53
CA THR A 150 -1.86 0.14 -10.04
C THR A 150 -1.79 1.61 -9.63
N ALA A 151 -1.43 1.90 -8.38
CA ALA A 151 -1.27 3.27 -7.90
C ALA A 151 -0.15 4.01 -8.66
N ALA A 152 0.98 3.34 -8.89
CA ALA A 152 2.09 3.88 -9.68
C ALA A 152 1.66 4.18 -11.12
N ASN A 153 0.97 3.25 -11.80
CA ASN A 153 0.47 3.47 -13.16
C ASN A 153 -0.56 4.60 -13.23
N THR A 154 -1.45 4.71 -12.24
CA THR A 154 -2.40 5.83 -12.14
C THR A 154 -1.69 7.17 -12.01
N ALA A 155 -0.64 7.22 -11.17
CA ALA A 155 0.17 8.43 -11.00
C ALA A 155 0.92 8.79 -12.29
N VAL A 156 1.57 7.82 -12.94
CA VAL A 156 2.29 8.02 -14.22
C VAL A 156 1.33 8.54 -15.29
N GLU A 157 0.16 7.92 -15.46
CA GLU A 157 -0.84 8.38 -16.45
C GLU A 157 -1.32 9.81 -16.19
N ALA A 158 -1.54 10.17 -14.92
CA ALA A 158 -1.91 11.53 -14.56
C ALA A 158 -0.79 12.53 -14.84
N ILE A 159 0.45 12.16 -14.53
CA ILE A 159 1.65 12.98 -14.73
C ILE A 159 1.93 13.22 -16.22
N ASP A 160 1.77 12.20 -17.05
CA ASP A 160 1.95 12.35 -18.50
C ASP A 160 0.98 13.38 -19.09
N LYS A 161 -0.28 13.37 -18.64
CA LYS A 161 -1.27 14.42 -19.03
C LYS A 161 -0.87 15.83 -18.56
N ILE A 162 -0.30 15.92 -17.34
CA ILE A 162 0.22 17.19 -16.81
C ILE A 162 1.44 17.64 -17.61
N ARG A 163 2.30 16.72 -18.01
CA ARG A 163 3.50 17.00 -18.82
C ARG A 163 3.18 17.68 -20.14
N ASP A 164 2.17 17.19 -20.85
CA ASP A 164 1.76 17.77 -22.14
C ASP A 164 1.45 19.26 -22.03
N THR A 165 0.67 19.63 -21.01
CA THR A 165 0.33 21.03 -20.78
C THR A 165 1.48 21.84 -20.17
N MET A 166 2.29 21.22 -19.28
CA MET A 166 3.47 21.84 -18.68
C MET A 166 4.50 22.21 -19.75
N GLN A 167 4.76 21.32 -20.70
CA GLN A 167 5.67 21.55 -21.82
C GLN A 167 5.14 22.65 -22.75
N SER A 168 3.85 22.61 -23.11
CA SER A 168 3.22 23.58 -23.99
C SER A 168 3.27 25.01 -23.45
N HIS A 169 3.31 25.18 -22.14
CA HIS A 169 3.31 26.47 -21.46
C HIS A 169 4.65 26.85 -20.83
N GLU A 170 5.69 26.01 -20.99
CA GLU A 170 7.02 26.20 -20.38
C GLU A 170 6.97 26.46 -18.87
N ARG A 171 6.20 25.64 -18.15
CA ARG A 171 5.90 25.82 -16.71
C ARG A 171 6.65 24.86 -15.82
N CYS A 172 6.73 25.23 -14.54
CA CYS A 172 7.09 24.32 -13.47
C CYS A 172 5.81 23.67 -12.91
N SER A 173 5.86 22.36 -12.64
CA SER A 173 4.80 21.61 -11.97
C SER A 173 5.35 20.91 -10.75
N VAL A 174 4.61 21.00 -9.64
CA VAL A 174 4.85 20.25 -8.42
C VAL A 174 3.72 19.26 -8.26
N ILE A 175 4.04 17.97 -8.19
CA ILE A 175 3.06 16.90 -8.16
C ILE A 175 3.26 16.11 -6.88
N GLU A 176 2.22 16.11 -6.04
CA GLU A 176 2.23 15.37 -4.78
C GLU A 176 1.58 14.01 -4.98
N VAL A 177 2.28 12.97 -4.52
CA VAL A 177 1.84 11.57 -4.56
C VAL A 177 1.67 11.03 -3.14
N MET A 178 0.80 10.05 -2.98
CA MET A 178 0.62 9.31 -1.74
C MET A 178 1.85 8.45 -1.41
N GLY A 179 1.81 7.72 -0.34
CA GLY A 179 2.87 6.84 0.16
C GLY A 179 2.98 6.88 1.68
N HIS A 180 2.11 7.67 2.34
CA HIS A 180 2.07 7.84 3.80
C HIS A 180 3.44 8.28 4.36
N ARG A 181 4.19 7.36 4.98
CA ARG A 181 5.53 7.63 5.53
C ARG A 181 6.66 7.03 4.70
N ALA A 182 6.35 6.48 3.54
CA ALA A 182 7.29 5.82 2.64
C ALA A 182 7.39 6.55 1.30
N GLY A 183 8.59 6.63 0.78
CA GLY A 183 8.91 7.27 -0.50
C GLY A 183 8.85 6.32 -1.70
N ASN A 184 8.50 5.04 -1.51
CA ASN A 184 8.51 4.04 -2.59
C ASN A 184 7.73 4.51 -3.83
N LEU A 185 6.51 5.01 -3.63
CA LEU A 185 5.67 5.46 -4.74
C LEU A 185 6.26 6.68 -5.44
N ALA A 186 6.74 7.67 -4.68
CA ALA A 186 7.34 8.88 -5.23
C ALA A 186 8.64 8.56 -5.99
N LEU A 187 9.49 7.69 -5.45
CA LEU A 187 10.73 7.25 -6.08
C LEU A 187 10.46 6.55 -7.41
N TYR A 188 9.59 5.55 -7.40
CA TYR A 188 9.24 4.78 -8.59
C TYR A 188 8.60 5.65 -9.68
N VAL A 189 7.63 6.48 -9.31
CA VAL A 189 6.96 7.41 -10.22
C VAL A 189 7.92 8.47 -10.75
N GLY A 190 8.81 8.98 -9.89
CA GLY A 190 9.83 9.95 -10.28
C GLY A 190 10.79 9.43 -11.34
N ILE A 191 11.24 8.17 -11.19
CA ILE A 191 12.08 7.49 -12.20
C ILE A 191 11.26 7.27 -13.48
N ALA A 192 10.05 6.73 -13.37
CA ALA A 192 9.20 6.40 -14.52
C ALA A 192 8.83 7.63 -15.36
N THR A 193 8.71 8.80 -14.73
CA THR A 193 8.32 10.05 -15.39
C THR A 193 9.49 10.99 -15.70
N GLY A 194 10.73 10.66 -15.32
CA GLY A 194 11.90 11.51 -15.55
C GLY A 194 11.77 12.87 -14.87
N ALA A 195 11.40 12.89 -13.60
CA ALA A 195 11.24 14.09 -12.80
C ALA A 195 12.56 14.90 -12.71
N THR A 196 12.46 16.22 -12.58
CA THR A 196 13.62 17.11 -12.35
C THR A 196 14.15 16.93 -10.92
N ALA A 197 13.24 16.73 -9.95
CA ALA A 197 13.54 16.45 -8.56
C ALA A 197 12.47 15.53 -7.97
N VAL A 198 12.87 14.72 -6.97
CA VAL A 198 11.95 13.86 -6.21
C VAL A 198 12.28 14.02 -4.73
N LEU A 199 11.27 14.30 -3.92
CA LEU A 199 11.39 14.50 -2.48
C LEU A 199 10.66 13.39 -1.74
N ILE A 200 11.37 12.69 -0.85
CA ILE A 200 10.91 11.50 -0.13
C ILE A 200 11.04 11.64 1.38
N PRO A 201 10.23 10.92 2.18
CA PRO A 201 10.27 11.05 3.65
C PRO A 201 11.56 10.55 4.29
N GLU A 202 12.21 9.56 3.67
CA GLU A 202 13.42 8.90 4.20
C GLU A 202 14.66 9.77 4.11
N GLU A 203 14.69 10.72 3.18
CA GLU A 203 15.78 11.67 2.99
C GLU A 203 15.23 13.10 3.21
N PRO A 204 15.41 13.68 4.40
CA PRO A 204 15.02 15.07 4.63
C PRO A 204 15.70 15.98 3.62
N TRP A 205 14.90 16.76 2.88
CA TRP A 205 15.36 17.55 1.75
C TRP A 205 15.75 18.98 2.12
N ASP A 206 16.71 19.53 1.42
CA ASP A 206 17.09 20.93 1.40
C ASP A 206 16.59 21.59 0.12
N PHE A 207 16.06 22.83 0.23
CA PHE A 207 15.51 23.49 -0.94
C PHE A 207 16.56 23.83 -1.98
N GLU A 208 17.72 24.32 -1.55
CA GLU A 208 18.78 24.72 -2.48
C GLU A 208 19.38 23.51 -3.21
N GLU A 209 19.79 22.47 -2.45
CA GLU A 209 20.47 21.30 -2.98
C GLU A 209 19.54 20.40 -3.81
N ASP A 210 18.33 20.15 -3.30
CA ASP A 210 17.45 19.12 -3.85
C ASP A 210 16.47 19.62 -4.90
N VAL A 211 16.20 20.94 -4.95
CA VAL A 211 15.23 21.55 -5.86
C VAL A 211 15.82 22.67 -6.69
N ALA A 212 16.34 23.71 -6.05
CA ALA A 212 16.70 24.95 -6.74
C ALA A 212 17.89 24.76 -7.67
N GLU A 213 18.96 24.10 -7.21
CA GLU A 213 20.14 23.84 -8.03
C GLU A 213 19.78 22.97 -9.25
N LYS A 214 18.97 21.93 -9.07
CA LYS A 214 18.54 21.04 -10.16
C LYS A 214 17.72 21.80 -11.21
N ILE A 215 16.82 22.71 -10.79
CA ILE A 215 16.04 23.56 -11.71
C ILE A 215 16.95 24.55 -12.46
N ARG A 216 17.89 25.21 -11.75
CA ARG A 216 18.83 26.15 -12.39
C ARG A 216 19.73 25.44 -13.41
N ASN A 217 20.28 24.29 -13.07
CA ASN A 217 21.13 23.52 -13.96
C ASN A 217 20.34 23.02 -15.19
N ALA A 218 19.12 22.52 -14.98
CA ALA A 218 18.24 22.14 -16.09
C ALA A 218 17.92 23.33 -17.00
N ARG A 219 17.71 24.53 -16.43
CA ARG A 219 17.51 25.78 -17.21
C ARG A 219 18.76 26.17 -18.00
N LEU A 220 19.95 26.07 -17.39
CA LEU A 220 21.22 26.32 -18.09
C LEU A 220 21.46 25.32 -19.23
N ALA A 221 20.99 24.08 -19.08
CA ALA A 221 21.01 23.07 -20.15
C ALA A 221 19.90 23.28 -21.23
N GLY A 222 19.17 24.39 -21.19
CA GLY A 222 18.15 24.75 -22.19
C GLY A 222 16.76 24.15 -21.96
N ARG A 223 16.48 23.54 -20.81
CA ARG A 223 15.13 23.10 -20.47
C ARG A 223 14.25 24.27 -20.07
N THR A 224 13.01 24.28 -20.54
CA THR A 224 12.05 25.38 -20.30
C THR A 224 10.94 24.98 -19.32
N HIS A 225 10.82 23.70 -19.00
CA HIS A 225 9.80 23.16 -18.11
C HIS A 225 10.41 22.20 -17.08
N PHE A 226 9.85 22.18 -15.87
CA PHE A 226 10.40 21.45 -14.72
C PHE A 226 9.32 20.73 -13.96
N MET A 227 9.61 19.51 -13.51
CA MET A 227 8.68 18.69 -12.76
C MET A 227 9.31 18.22 -11.45
N VAL A 228 8.67 18.56 -10.34
CA VAL A 228 9.06 18.12 -8.99
C VAL A 228 8.01 17.16 -8.46
N ILE A 229 8.42 15.94 -8.12
CA ILE A 229 7.56 14.94 -7.47
C ILE A 229 7.80 15.03 -5.96
N VAL A 230 6.72 15.09 -5.19
CA VAL A 230 6.79 15.22 -3.73
C VAL A 230 5.95 14.12 -3.10
N ALA A 231 6.55 13.27 -2.26
CA ALA A 231 5.79 12.36 -1.42
C ALA A 231 5.02 13.15 -0.36
N GLU A 232 3.77 12.78 -0.05
CA GLU A 232 2.93 13.46 0.96
C GLU A 232 3.59 13.53 2.34
N GLY A 233 4.49 12.59 2.65
CA GLY A 233 5.25 12.51 3.89
C GLY A 233 6.64 13.15 3.85
N ALA A 234 7.03 13.81 2.75
CA ALA A 234 8.36 14.40 2.59
C ALA A 234 8.62 15.50 3.63
N LYS A 235 9.82 15.50 4.23
CA LYS A 235 10.19 16.40 5.34
C LYS A 235 11.34 17.30 4.92
N ARG A 236 11.21 18.60 5.17
CA ARG A 236 12.28 19.57 4.95
C ARG A 236 13.31 19.53 6.07
N LYS A 237 14.59 19.71 5.73
CA LYS A 237 15.63 20.09 6.71
C LYS A 237 15.33 21.53 7.14
N ALA A 238 14.84 21.74 8.34
CA ALA A 238 14.68 23.07 8.94
C ALA A 238 15.70 23.19 10.05
N ASP A 239 16.67 24.08 9.93
CA ASP A 239 17.62 24.56 10.98
C ASP A 239 17.96 23.57 12.13
N GLY A 240 18.13 22.28 11.78
CA GLY A 240 18.45 21.21 12.73
C GLY A 240 17.25 20.59 13.44
N THR A 241 16.04 21.06 13.22
CA THR A 241 14.80 20.45 13.70
C THR A 241 13.99 19.89 12.55
N LEU A 242 13.57 18.61 12.68
CA LEU A 242 12.57 18.01 11.80
C LEU A 242 11.22 18.63 12.15
N ASP A 243 10.79 19.64 11.43
CA ASP A 243 9.47 20.22 11.62
C ASP A 243 8.41 19.21 11.16
N ASN A 244 7.82 18.52 12.13
CA ASN A 244 6.81 17.49 11.92
C ASN A 244 5.39 18.07 11.77
N GLU A 245 5.23 19.37 11.89
CA GLU A 245 3.95 20.04 11.76
C GLU A 245 3.89 20.81 10.45
N VAL A 246 2.94 20.44 9.61
CA VAL A 246 2.51 21.26 8.48
C VAL A 246 1.99 22.57 9.03
N VAL A 247 2.86 23.55 9.14
CA VAL A 247 2.49 24.89 9.58
C VAL A 247 1.87 25.61 8.39
N GLY A 248 0.56 25.71 8.40
CA GLY A 248 -0.19 26.48 7.42
C GLY A 248 -0.96 25.63 6.40
N ASN A 249 -1.88 26.25 5.72
CA ASN A 249 -2.94 25.68 4.86
C ASN A 249 -2.46 24.96 3.60
N GLY A 250 -1.44 24.11 3.64
CA GLY A 250 -0.95 23.45 2.42
C GLY A 250 -0.36 22.07 2.68
N THR A 251 -0.41 21.22 1.67
CA THR A 251 0.28 19.93 1.62
C THR A 251 1.79 20.12 1.38
N ALA A 252 2.58 19.05 1.46
CA ALA A 252 4.03 19.09 1.17
C ALA A 252 4.32 19.71 -0.21
N GLY A 253 3.52 19.38 -1.22
CA GLY A 253 3.66 19.95 -2.56
C GLY A 253 3.42 21.45 -2.63
N HIS A 254 2.48 21.99 -1.83
CA HIS A 254 2.27 23.45 -1.76
C HIS A 254 3.44 24.17 -1.13
N GLN A 255 4.05 23.60 -0.06
CA GLN A 255 5.22 24.18 0.57
C GLN A 255 6.42 24.27 -0.39
N VAL A 256 6.65 23.22 -1.17
CA VAL A 256 7.69 23.22 -2.22
C VAL A 256 7.40 24.25 -3.28
N ALA A 257 6.16 24.38 -3.71
CA ALA A 257 5.75 25.36 -4.72
C ALA A 257 5.94 26.81 -4.24
N ASP A 258 5.63 27.08 -2.98
CA ASP A 258 5.82 28.42 -2.39
C ASP A 258 7.29 28.82 -2.33
N LEU A 259 8.17 27.87 -2.00
CA LEU A 259 9.62 28.10 -2.05
C LEU A 259 10.14 28.33 -3.48
N ILE A 260 9.68 27.54 -4.44
CA ILE A 260 10.02 27.73 -5.86
C ILE A 260 9.59 29.14 -6.33
N ARG A 261 8.43 29.60 -5.90
CA ARG A 261 7.93 30.94 -6.24
C ARG A 261 8.78 32.03 -5.63
N ALA A 262 9.08 31.90 -4.34
CA ALA A 262 9.83 32.91 -3.58
C ALA A 262 11.29 33.03 -4.04
N GLU A 263 11.98 31.88 -4.21
CA GLU A 263 13.43 31.86 -4.41
C GLU A 263 13.85 31.81 -5.90
N LEU A 264 13.01 31.27 -6.78
CA LEU A 264 13.33 31.13 -8.21
C LEU A 264 12.50 32.04 -9.12
N GLY A 265 11.50 32.73 -8.58
CA GLY A 265 10.62 33.61 -9.37
C GLY A 265 9.77 32.85 -10.41
N LEU A 266 9.61 31.55 -10.26
CA LEU A 266 8.73 30.74 -11.10
C LEU A 266 7.31 30.71 -10.53
N ASP A 267 6.30 30.44 -11.36
CA ASP A 267 4.93 30.22 -10.92
C ASP A 267 4.54 28.73 -11.07
N PRO A 268 4.89 27.87 -10.11
CA PRO A 268 4.63 26.45 -10.23
C PRO A 268 3.13 26.14 -10.09
N ARG A 269 2.67 25.15 -10.84
CA ARG A 269 1.34 24.56 -10.70
C ARG A 269 1.42 23.36 -9.81
N VAL A 270 0.60 23.33 -8.75
CA VAL A 270 0.53 22.20 -7.81
C VAL A 270 -0.62 21.28 -8.23
N THR A 271 -0.34 20.00 -8.26
CA THR A 271 -1.35 18.96 -8.43
C THR A 271 -1.15 17.91 -7.33
N VAL A 272 -2.13 17.80 -6.43
CA VAL A 272 -2.16 16.74 -5.41
C VAL A 272 -3.00 15.60 -5.98
N LEU A 273 -2.35 14.47 -6.31
CA LEU A 273 -3.05 13.32 -6.89
C LEU A 273 -4.01 12.68 -5.87
N GLY A 274 -3.59 12.55 -4.61
CA GLY A 274 -4.45 12.08 -3.53
C GLY A 274 -5.12 10.73 -3.84
N HIS A 275 -6.38 10.60 -3.46
CA HIS A 275 -7.12 9.33 -3.46
C HIS A 275 -7.41 8.73 -4.86
N ILE A 276 -7.17 9.42 -5.98
CA ILE A 276 -7.26 8.77 -7.30
C ILE A 276 -6.29 7.59 -7.42
N GLN A 277 -5.19 7.62 -6.68
CA GLN A 277 -4.19 6.54 -6.62
C GLN A 277 -4.68 5.28 -5.89
N ARG A 278 -5.78 5.37 -5.11
CA ARG A 278 -6.38 4.23 -4.41
C ARG A 278 -7.45 3.51 -5.23
N GLY A 279 -7.93 4.15 -6.31
CA GLY A 279 -9.00 3.64 -7.14
C GLY A 279 -8.51 2.99 -8.43
N GLY A 280 -9.49 2.62 -9.25
CA GLY A 280 -9.27 2.07 -10.58
C GLY A 280 -9.19 0.55 -10.63
N SER A 281 -9.21 0.05 -11.85
CA SER A 281 -9.12 -1.38 -12.15
C SER A 281 -7.69 -1.86 -11.92
N PRO A 282 -7.45 -2.91 -11.10
CA PRO A 282 -6.10 -3.39 -10.83
C PRO A 282 -5.39 -3.85 -12.09
N THR A 283 -4.09 -3.56 -12.20
CA THR A 283 -3.23 -4.03 -13.28
C THR A 283 -3.17 -5.56 -13.31
N ALA A 284 -2.71 -6.12 -14.43
CA ALA A 284 -2.49 -7.56 -14.53
C ALA A 284 -1.51 -8.06 -13.45
N ARG A 285 -0.50 -7.25 -13.10
CA ARG A 285 0.48 -7.57 -12.06
C ARG A 285 -0.19 -7.68 -10.68
N ASP A 286 -1.01 -6.71 -10.31
CA ASP A 286 -1.76 -6.74 -9.05
C ASP A 286 -2.73 -7.92 -8.99
N ARG A 287 -3.51 -8.16 -10.05
CA ARG A 287 -4.46 -9.29 -10.09
C ARG A 287 -3.77 -10.65 -9.92
N VAL A 288 -2.66 -10.88 -10.64
CA VAL A 288 -1.91 -12.15 -10.58
C VAL A 288 -1.25 -12.30 -9.22
N THR A 289 -0.62 -11.25 -8.69
CA THR A 289 0.02 -11.27 -7.37
C THR A 289 -1.01 -11.53 -6.27
N ALA A 290 -2.13 -10.80 -6.26
CA ALA A 290 -3.23 -10.99 -5.33
C ALA A 290 -3.80 -12.41 -5.36
N THR A 291 -3.99 -12.95 -6.58
CA THR A 291 -4.50 -14.33 -6.77
C THR A 291 -3.53 -15.36 -6.19
N ARG A 292 -2.24 -15.24 -6.47
CA ARG A 292 -1.21 -16.14 -5.94
C ARG A 292 -1.07 -16.03 -4.42
N MET A 293 -1.10 -14.81 -3.88
CA MET A 293 -1.03 -14.60 -2.42
C MET A 293 -2.25 -15.18 -1.71
N GLY A 294 -3.45 -14.99 -2.25
CA GLY A 294 -4.67 -15.61 -1.70
C GLY A 294 -4.63 -17.13 -1.68
N TYR A 295 -4.10 -17.75 -2.73
CA TYR A 295 -3.88 -19.20 -2.78
C TYR A 295 -2.93 -19.67 -1.68
N VAL A 296 -1.77 -19.01 -1.53
CA VAL A 296 -0.76 -19.40 -0.52
C VAL A 296 -1.29 -19.19 0.90
N ALA A 297 -2.06 -18.12 1.15
CA ALA A 297 -2.65 -17.85 2.46
C ALA A 297 -3.61 -18.95 2.91
N VAL A 298 -4.51 -19.38 2.03
CA VAL A 298 -5.45 -20.48 2.33
C VAL A 298 -4.70 -21.79 2.52
N LYS A 299 -3.71 -22.09 1.69
CA LYS A 299 -2.87 -23.28 1.82
C LYS A 299 -2.16 -23.31 3.15
N ALA A 300 -1.61 -22.18 3.62
CA ALA A 300 -0.97 -22.09 4.93
C ALA A 300 -1.94 -22.44 6.08
N LEU A 301 -3.17 -21.91 6.07
CA LEU A 301 -4.19 -22.26 7.05
C LEU A 301 -4.60 -23.74 6.96
N ALA A 302 -4.76 -24.28 5.75
CA ALA A 302 -5.10 -25.68 5.55
C ALA A 302 -4.01 -26.64 6.06
N GLU A 303 -2.75 -26.21 6.02
CA GLU A 303 -1.59 -26.92 6.58
C GLU A 303 -1.45 -26.74 8.11
N GLY A 304 -2.34 -25.99 8.75
CA GLY A 304 -2.32 -25.73 10.20
C GLY A 304 -1.32 -24.66 10.63
N LYS A 305 -0.79 -23.87 9.68
CA LYS A 305 0.10 -22.75 10.01
C LYS A 305 -0.72 -21.58 10.58
N THR A 306 -0.14 -20.88 11.53
CA THR A 306 -0.71 -19.64 12.11
C THR A 306 0.36 -18.56 12.19
N ASN A 307 -0.06 -17.31 12.40
CA ASN A 307 0.83 -16.16 12.54
C ASN A 307 1.80 -16.04 11.35
N ARG A 308 1.26 -16.14 10.13
CA ARG A 308 2.04 -16.02 8.90
C ARG A 308 1.63 -14.77 8.10
N VAL A 309 2.59 -14.19 7.40
CA VAL A 309 2.35 -13.18 6.36
C VAL A 309 2.79 -13.77 5.03
N VAL A 310 1.93 -13.68 4.03
CA VAL A 310 2.29 -14.06 2.66
C VAL A 310 3.05 -12.90 2.02
N VAL A 311 4.25 -13.15 1.57
CA VAL A 311 5.14 -12.13 1.00
C VAL A 311 5.53 -12.46 -0.44
N ARG A 312 5.88 -11.43 -1.20
CA ARG A 312 6.58 -11.58 -2.48
C ARG A 312 8.04 -11.21 -2.29
N TYR A 313 8.93 -12.18 -2.49
CA TYR A 313 10.35 -12.02 -2.30
C TYR A 313 11.11 -12.61 -3.49
N PHE A 314 11.91 -11.79 -4.20
CA PHE A 314 12.60 -12.17 -5.44
C PHE A 314 11.72 -12.94 -6.47
N GLY A 315 10.48 -12.47 -6.67
CA GLY A 315 9.54 -13.07 -7.63
C GLY A 315 8.78 -14.30 -7.10
N GLU A 316 9.20 -14.89 -6.00
CA GLU A 316 8.50 -15.98 -5.33
C GLU A 316 7.43 -15.46 -4.36
N ILE A 317 6.39 -16.25 -4.16
CA ILE A 317 5.39 -16.00 -3.13
C ILE A 317 5.48 -17.12 -2.11
N LYS A 318 5.72 -16.73 -0.86
CA LYS A 318 5.89 -17.64 0.29
C LYS A 318 5.27 -17.04 1.55
N ASP A 319 5.10 -17.86 2.57
CA ASP A 319 4.68 -17.42 3.89
C ASP A 319 5.90 -17.28 4.82
N VAL A 320 5.93 -16.20 5.59
CA VAL A 320 6.94 -15.93 6.63
C VAL A 320 6.28 -15.75 7.99
N ASP A 321 7.06 -15.84 9.06
CA ASP A 321 6.57 -15.60 10.41
C ASP A 321 6.12 -14.14 10.59
N MET A 322 4.93 -13.92 11.17
CA MET A 322 4.35 -12.58 11.30
C MET A 322 5.09 -11.72 12.34
N VAL A 323 5.64 -12.34 13.41
CA VAL A 323 6.42 -11.61 14.42
C VAL A 323 7.70 -11.09 13.80
N GLU A 324 8.38 -11.92 13.02
CA GLU A 324 9.61 -11.52 12.33
C GLU A 324 9.32 -10.52 11.17
N ALA A 325 8.19 -10.70 10.52
CA ALA A 325 7.73 -9.77 9.47
C ALA A 325 7.53 -8.35 10.00
N LEU A 326 6.84 -8.19 11.13
CA LEU A 326 6.56 -6.90 11.77
C LEU A 326 7.78 -6.19 12.37
N LYS A 327 8.91 -6.89 12.54
CA LYS A 327 10.18 -6.29 12.98
C LYS A 327 10.98 -5.67 11.82
N GLN A 328 10.65 -6.03 10.60
CA GLN A 328 11.39 -5.55 9.44
C GLN A 328 10.90 -4.16 9.06
N GLU A 329 11.83 -3.22 9.07
CA GLU A 329 11.57 -1.85 8.61
C GLU A 329 11.48 -1.83 7.09
N ASN A 330 10.60 -1.00 6.56
CA ASN A 330 10.60 -0.67 5.14
C ASN A 330 11.92 0.03 4.80
N ARG A 331 12.53 -0.39 3.70
CA ARG A 331 13.72 0.26 3.15
C ARG A 331 13.52 0.47 1.67
N LEU A 332 13.78 1.67 1.24
CA LEU A 332 13.85 1.98 -0.19
C LEU A 332 14.97 1.18 -0.85
N ASP A 333 14.77 0.83 -2.10
CA ASP A 333 15.80 0.20 -2.91
C ASP A 333 16.93 1.20 -3.17
N GLU A 334 18.13 0.89 -2.66
CA GLU A 334 19.30 1.75 -2.82
C GLU A 334 19.75 1.87 -4.28
N GLU A 335 19.54 0.84 -5.11
CA GLU A 335 19.80 0.90 -6.54
C GLU A 335 18.85 1.88 -7.23
N GLU A 336 17.55 1.83 -6.93
CA GLU A 336 16.57 2.79 -7.45
C GLU A 336 16.90 4.23 -7.03
N LYS A 337 17.37 4.47 -5.80
CA LYS A 337 17.82 5.78 -5.35
C LYS A 337 19.05 6.27 -6.14
N GLN A 338 20.01 5.39 -6.41
CA GLN A 338 21.16 5.72 -7.24
C GLN A 338 20.76 6.03 -8.68
N VAL A 339 19.85 5.24 -9.25
CA VAL A 339 19.28 5.49 -10.58
C VAL A 339 18.59 6.85 -10.61
N LEU A 340 17.76 7.19 -9.62
CA LEU A 340 17.11 8.48 -9.55
C LEU A 340 18.13 9.63 -9.51
N ARG A 341 19.16 9.53 -8.66
CA ARG A 341 20.22 10.54 -8.57
C ARG A 341 20.94 10.74 -9.91
N ALA A 342 21.25 9.64 -10.63
CA ALA A 342 21.84 9.72 -11.95
C ALA A 342 20.91 10.37 -12.99
N MET A 343 19.59 10.09 -12.93
CA MET A 343 18.60 10.61 -13.87
C MET A 343 18.22 12.07 -13.58
N THR A 344 18.34 12.52 -12.34
CA THR A 344 18.07 13.91 -11.94
C THR A 344 19.33 14.78 -11.93
N PHE A 345 20.49 14.21 -12.24
CA PHE A 345 21.74 14.96 -12.38
C PHE A 345 21.67 15.88 -13.59
N SER A 346 22.00 17.15 -13.39
CA SER A 346 22.06 18.16 -14.47
C SER A 346 23.50 18.70 -14.51
N PHE A 347 24.12 18.71 -15.70
CA PHE A 347 25.47 19.23 -15.92
C PHE A 347 25.48 20.74 -15.78
#